data_8106b437fd9c461de8ff48c1b0a19173
#
_entry.id   8106b437fd9c461de8ff48c1b0a19173
#
_cell.length_a   1.000
_cell.length_b   1.000
_cell.length_c   1.000
_cell.angle_alpha   90.00
_cell.angle_beta   90.00
_cell.angle_gamma   90.00
#
_symmetry.space_group_name_H-M   'P 1'
#
loop_
_entity.id
_entity.type
_entity.pdbx_description
1 polymer ?
#
loop_
_entity_poly.entity_id
_entity_poly.type
_entity_poly.pdbx_seq_one_letter_code
_entity_poly.pdbx_strand_id
1 'polypeptide(L)'
;MGTRMASRDKSIHRKAKDYRWEGVPELPYKEDDRALFKSITRQVLFADPQLYGELRYFEVAPGGFSTLERHQHMHAVMILRGRGHCLVGKEVRAVETRDLVTVPAMTWHQFRATSGEPLGFLCMVNATRDKPELPSAEDLAKLERDAKIAAFLRNEPIA
;
A
#
# COMPACT_ATOMS: atom_id res chain seq x y z
N MET A 1 14.17 16.66 -27.19
CA MET A 1 14.40 17.43 -25.96
C MET A 1 14.79 16.46 -24.85
N GLY A 2 16.05 16.43 -24.48
CA GLY A 2 16.55 15.49 -23.48
C GLY A 2 16.05 15.85 -22.10
N THR A 3 15.31 14.95 -21.49
CA THR A 3 15.02 15.01 -20.06
C THR A 3 16.37 14.91 -19.33
N ARG A 4 16.78 15.99 -18.72
CA ARG A 4 17.98 16.06 -17.89
C ARG A 4 17.83 14.98 -16.81
N MET A 5 18.57 13.90 -16.93
CA MET A 5 18.77 12.97 -15.82
C MET A 5 19.32 13.80 -14.66
N ALA A 6 18.56 13.83 -13.57
CA ALA A 6 19.02 14.44 -12.34
C ALA A 6 20.40 13.86 -12.01
N SER A 7 21.36 14.72 -11.75
CA SER A 7 22.72 14.40 -11.36
C SER A 7 22.67 13.26 -10.33
N ARG A 8 23.47 12.21 -10.56
CA ARG A 8 23.76 11.17 -9.58
C ARG A 8 24.51 11.80 -8.42
N ASP A 9 23.75 12.39 -7.53
CA ASP A 9 24.33 12.99 -6.34
C ASP A 9 24.71 11.89 -5.35
N LYS A 10 25.94 11.98 -4.94
CA LYS A 10 26.69 11.00 -4.16
C LYS A 10 26.20 10.92 -2.74
N SER A 11 25.25 10.08 -2.44
CA SER A 11 24.57 9.90 -1.16
C SER A 11 23.78 11.12 -0.67
N ILE A 12 22.48 11.02 -0.72
CA ILE A 12 21.57 12.02 -0.19
C ILE A 12 21.02 11.50 1.13
N HIS A 13 21.26 12.24 2.19
CA HIS A 13 20.60 12.03 3.47
C HIS A 13 19.32 12.88 3.52
N ARG A 14 18.18 12.23 3.57
CA ARG A 14 16.88 12.89 3.72
C ARG A 14 16.39 12.74 5.13
N LYS A 15 16.22 13.83 5.83
CA LYS A 15 15.56 13.82 7.14
C LYS A 15 14.06 13.63 6.98
N ALA A 16 13.44 12.98 7.95
CA ALA A 16 12.00 12.85 8.02
C ALA A 16 11.45 13.62 9.22
N LYS A 17 10.32 14.28 9.03
CA LYS A 17 9.51 14.87 10.08
C LYS A 17 8.05 14.52 9.81
N ASP A 18 7.37 13.98 10.81
CA ASP A 18 5.96 13.58 10.71
C ASP A 18 5.68 12.70 9.50
N TYR A 19 6.57 11.71 9.26
CA TYR A 19 6.50 10.77 8.12
C TYR A 19 6.50 11.46 6.75
N ARG A 20 7.16 12.61 6.65
CA ARG A 20 7.46 13.28 5.40
C ARG A 20 8.96 13.46 5.25
N TRP A 21 9.50 13.12 4.09
CA TRP A 21 10.94 13.16 3.80
C TRP A 21 11.30 14.40 3.00
N GLU A 22 12.40 15.03 3.36
CA GLU A 22 12.93 16.22 2.67
C GLU A 22 13.07 15.97 1.17
N GLY A 23 12.52 16.88 0.36
CA GLY A 23 12.60 16.83 -1.09
C GLY A 23 11.79 15.71 -1.75
N VAL A 24 10.93 14.99 -1.00
CA VAL A 24 10.04 13.98 -1.53
C VAL A 24 8.60 14.49 -1.52
N PRO A 25 7.94 14.62 -2.68
CA PRO A 25 6.56 15.06 -2.73
C PRO A 25 5.62 13.99 -2.16
N GLU A 26 4.67 14.45 -1.34
CA GLU A 26 3.52 13.64 -0.93
C GLU A 26 2.41 13.84 -1.96
N LEU A 27 1.99 12.78 -2.59
CA LEU A 27 0.97 12.79 -3.65
C LEU A 27 -0.24 11.96 -3.23
N PRO A 28 -1.47 12.38 -3.61
CA PRO A 28 -2.62 11.49 -3.54
C PRO A 28 -2.33 10.22 -4.34
N TYR A 29 -2.68 9.08 -3.77
CA TYR A 29 -2.51 7.81 -4.46
C TYR A 29 -3.81 7.39 -5.11
N LYS A 30 -3.80 7.30 -6.45
CA LYS A 30 -4.96 7.00 -7.29
C LYS A 30 -6.13 7.98 -7.07
N GLU A 31 -6.16 9.04 -7.82
CA GLU A 31 -7.35 9.88 -7.99
C GLU A 31 -8.30 9.16 -8.94
N ASP A 32 -9.24 8.38 -8.41
CA ASP A 32 -10.32 7.79 -9.18
C ASP A 32 -11.65 8.00 -8.45
N ASP A 33 -12.65 8.51 -9.15
CA ASP A 33 -14.00 8.83 -8.64
C ASP A 33 -14.80 7.60 -8.15
N ARG A 34 -14.23 6.40 -8.24
CA ARG A 34 -14.96 5.14 -8.01
C ARG A 34 -14.97 4.64 -6.57
N ALA A 35 -14.51 5.38 -5.59
CA ALA A 35 -14.50 4.98 -4.17
C ALA A 35 -13.84 3.61 -3.88
N LEU A 36 -12.92 3.14 -4.74
CA LEU A 36 -12.21 1.86 -4.61
C LEU A 36 -11.14 1.89 -3.52
N PHE A 37 -10.85 3.06 -3.01
CA PHE A 37 -9.92 3.35 -1.92
C PHE A 37 -10.36 4.62 -1.20
N LYS A 38 -9.85 4.84 -0.01
CA LYS A 38 -10.20 6.02 0.78
C LYS A 38 -8.98 6.62 1.46
N SER A 39 -8.71 7.89 1.11
CA SER A 39 -7.75 8.74 1.83
C SER A 39 -6.37 8.11 1.99
N ILE A 40 -5.70 7.83 0.87
CA ILE A 40 -4.35 7.29 0.86
C ILE A 40 -3.39 8.22 0.11
N THR A 41 -2.21 8.44 0.68
CA THR A 41 -1.13 9.20 0.06
C THR A 41 0.09 8.32 -0.20
N ARG A 42 0.96 8.76 -1.11
CA ARG A 42 2.19 8.06 -1.50
C ARG A 42 3.36 9.02 -1.56
N GLN A 43 4.49 8.57 -1.07
CA GLN A 43 5.80 9.20 -1.26
C GLN A 43 6.77 8.17 -1.85
N VAL A 44 7.42 8.46 -2.99
CA VAL A 44 8.49 7.62 -3.54
C VAL A 44 9.78 8.06 -2.89
N LEU A 45 10.27 7.28 -1.94
CA LEU A 45 11.45 7.60 -1.15
C LEU A 45 12.74 7.30 -1.90
N PHE A 46 12.74 6.25 -2.68
CA PHE A 46 13.87 5.79 -3.45
C PHE A 46 13.40 5.07 -4.71
N ALA A 47 14.03 5.39 -5.82
CA ALA A 47 13.89 4.66 -7.07
C ALA A 47 15.22 4.75 -7.82
N ASP A 48 15.76 3.61 -8.25
CA ASP A 48 16.95 3.53 -9.07
C ASP A 48 16.80 2.45 -10.14
N PRO A 49 16.99 2.77 -11.41
CA PRO A 49 16.87 1.80 -12.50
C PRO A 49 17.82 0.60 -12.36
N GLN A 50 18.97 0.77 -11.72
CA GLN A 50 19.94 -0.31 -11.53
C GLN A 50 19.50 -1.34 -10.49
N LEU A 51 18.66 -0.94 -9.53
CA LEU A 51 18.08 -1.85 -8.55
C LEU A 51 16.78 -2.47 -9.02
N TYR A 52 16.23 -2.01 -10.13
CA TYR A 52 14.92 -2.46 -10.64
C TYR A 52 13.79 -2.38 -9.60
N GLY A 53 13.93 -1.52 -8.61
CA GLY A 53 13.01 -1.42 -7.49
C GLY A 53 12.72 0.01 -7.05
N GLU A 54 11.61 0.14 -6.33
CA GLU A 54 11.21 1.37 -5.66
C GLU A 54 10.91 1.09 -4.19
N LEU A 55 11.33 2.01 -3.32
CA LEU A 55 10.88 2.08 -1.94
C LEU A 55 9.92 3.24 -1.82
N ARG A 56 8.68 2.93 -1.43
CA ARG A 56 7.60 3.91 -1.29
C ARG A 56 7.07 3.92 0.12
N TYR A 57 6.61 5.08 0.58
CA TYR A 57 5.81 5.21 1.79
C TYR A 57 4.38 5.54 1.42
N PHE A 58 3.45 4.77 1.96
CA PHE A 58 2.02 5.03 1.89
C PHE A 58 1.48 5.38 3.27
N GLU A 59 0.54 6.29 3.29
CA GLU A 59 -0.21 6.59 4.50
C GLU A 59 -1.70 6.57 4.19
N VAL A 60 -2.41 5.73 4.92
CA VAL A 60 -3.87 5.59 4.89
C VAL A 60 -4.42 6.38 6.06
N ALA A 61 -5.28 7.34 5.81
CA ALA A 61 -5.91 8.14 6.85
C ALA A 61 -6.76 7.29 7.80
N PRO A 62 -7.04 7.75 9.02
CA PRO A 62 -7.89 7.03 9.96
C PRO A 62 -9.21 6.57 9.33
N GLY A 63 -9.52 5.28 9.46
CA GLY A 63 -10.69 4.65 8.85
C GLY A 63 -10.63 4.50 7.33
N GLY A 64 -9.52 4.86 6.70
CA GLY A 64 -9.30 4.70 5.26
C GLY A 64 -8.88 3.28 4.88
N PHE A 65 -8.74 3.05 3.58
CA PHE A 65 -8.33 1.76 3.04
C PHE A 65 -7.70 1.90 1.65
N SER A 66 -6.84 0.94 1.29
CA SER A 66 -6.29 0.81 -0.05
C SER A 66 -7.24 0.07 -0.98
N THR A 67 -6.96 0.07 -2.27
CA THR A 67 -7.73 -0.72 -3.24
C THR A 67 -7.59 -2.22 -2.93
N LEU A 68 -8.70 -2.97 -3.04
CA LEU A 68 -8.65 -4.43 -3.11
C LEU A 68 -8.22 -4.82 -4.53
N GLU A 69 -7.03 -5.36 -4.64
CA GLU A 69 -6.42 -5.67 -5.94
C GLU A 69 -5.49 -6.88 -5.88
N ARG A 70 -5.12 -7.42 -7.04
CA ARG A 70 -4.04 -8.37 -7.21
C ARG A 70 -3.24 -8.05 -8.47
N HIS A 71 -2.00 -8.47 -8.52
CA HIS A 71 -1.07 -8.26 -9.63
C HIS A 71 0.10 -9.23 -9.59
N GLN A 72 0.85 -9.34 -10.69
CA GLN A 72 1.99 -10.27 -10.79
C GLN A 72 3.18 -9.84 -9.92
N HIS A 73 3.44 -8.54 -9.82
CA HIS A 73 4.55 -8.07 -9.00
C HIS A 73 4.26 -8.27 -7.51
N MET A 74 5.30 -8.67 -6.78
CA MET A 74 5.23 -8.89 -5.34
C MET A 74 5.45 -7.57 -4.57
N HIS A 75 4.99 -7.53 -3.32
CA HIS A 75 5.34 -6.48 -2.37
C HIS A 75 5.98 -7.05 -1.11
N ALA A 76 6.96 -6.33 -0.58
CA ALA A 76 7.33 -6.43 0.83
C ALA A 76 6.86 -5.13 1.51
N VAL A 77 6.02 -5.28 2.52
CA VAL A 77 5.39 -4.16 3.24
C VAL A 77 5.79 -4.21 4.69
N MET A 78 6.38 -3.13 5.18
CA MET A 78 6.71 -2.97 6.61
C MET A 78 5.86 -1.85 7.20
N ILE A 79 5.09 -2.16 8.23
CA ILE A 79 4.31 -1.16 8.95
C ILE A 79 5.26 -0.24 9.72
N LEU A 80 5.18 1.04 9.45
CA LEU A 80 6.03 2.06 10.07
C LEU A 80 5.27 2.93 11.07
N ARG A 81 3.96 3.06 10.92
CA ARG A 81 3.11 3.93 11.74
C ARG A 81 1.74 3.32 11.95
N GLY A 82 1.25 3.39 13.18
CA GLY A 82 -0.14 3.09 13.51
C GLY A 82 -0.49 1.61 13.52
N ARG A 83 -1.78 1.36 13.45
CA ARG A 83 -2.39 0.02 13.49
C ARG A 83 -3.53 -0.08 12.49
N GLY A 84 -3.80 -1.30 12.07
CA GLY A 84 -4.89 -1.59 11.14
C GLY A 84 -5.08 -3.08 10.96
N HIS A 85 -5.66 -3.42 9.83
CA HIS A 85 -5.81 -4.79 9.38
C HIS A 85 -5.39 -4.91 7.92
N CYS A 86 -4.92 -6.07 7.53
CA CYS A 86 -4.69 -6.39 6.13
C CYS A 86 -5.38 -7.69 5.75
N LEU A 87 -5.85 -7.74 4.51
CA LEU A 87 -6.22 -8.96 3.81
C LEU A 87 -5.07 -9.32 2.89
N VAL A 88 -4.56 -10.54 2.99
CA VAL A 88 -3.64 -11.13 2.01
C VAL A 88 -4.11 -12.56 1.71
N GLY A 89 -4.56 -12.79 0.49
CA GLY A 89 -5.12 -14.07 0.06
C GLY A 89 -6.42 -14.40 0.78
N LYS A 90 -6.35 -15.35 1.71
CA LYS A 90 -7.51 -15.79 2.51
C LYS A 90 -7.37 -15.40 3.99
N GLU A 91 -6.36 -14.64 4.33
CA GLU A 91 -6.09 -14.28 5.71
C GLU A 91 -6.33 -12.80 5.98
N VAL A 92 -7.11 -12.51 7.00
CA VAL A 92 -7.25 -11.19 7.59
C VAL A 92 -6.45 -11.16 8.88
N ARG A 93 -5.50 -10.24 8.98
CA ARG A 93 -4.62 -10.08 10.13
C ARG A 93 -4.65 -8.65 10.65
N ALA A 94 -4.62 -8.50 11.97
CA ALA A 94 -4.25 -7.23 12.57
C ALA A 94 -2.77 -6.96 12.30
N VAL A 95 -2.43 -5.70 12.05
CA VAL A 95 -1.06 -5.25 11.80
C VAL A 95 -0.74 -4.03 12.65
N GLU A 96 0.51 -3.95 13.09
CA GLU A 96 1.02 -2.83 13.87
C GLU A 96 2.47 -2.50 13.47
N THR A 97 2.99 -1.41 14.01
CA THR A 97 4.35 -0.93 13.72
C THR A 97 5.39 -2.03 13.90
N ARG A 98 6.23 -2.22 12.89
CA ARG A 98 7.31 -3.21 12.70
C ARG A 98 6.84 -4.55 12.13
N ASP A 99 5.56 -4.77 11.94
CA ASP A 99 5.11 -5.97 11.24
C ASP A 99 5.57 -5.95 9.78
N LEU A 100 5.99 -7.11 9.30
CA LEU A 100 6.35 -7.33 7.91
C LEU A 100 5.28 -8.18 7.24
N VAL A 101 4.70 -7.64 6.16
CA VAL A 101 3.68 -8.30 5.35
C VAL A 101 4.25 -8.56 3.96
N THR A 102 4.28 -9.83 3.55
CA THR A 102 4.59 -10.19 2.17
C THR A 102 3.31 -10.39 1.39
N VAL A 103 3.22 -9.74 0.24
CA VAL A 103 2.11 -9.91 -0.70
C VAL A 103 2.65 -10.66 -1.92
N PRO A 104 2.35 -11.98 -2.05
CA PRO A 104 2.80 -12.78 -3.19
C PRO A 104 2.13 -12.36 -4.50
N ALA A 105 2.68 -12.81 -5.62
CA ALA A 105 2.09 -12.61 -6.94
C ALA A 105 0.64 -13.12 -7.00
N MET A 106 -0.21 -12.41 -7.72
CA MET A 106 -1.62 -12.74 -7.98
C MET A 106 -2.46 -13.05 -6.73
N THR A 107 -2.13 -12.38 -5.62
CA THR A 107 -2.81 -12.58 -4.33
C THR A 107 -3.66 -11.35 -4.02
N TRP A 108 -4.96 -11.55 -3.77
CA TRP A 108 -5.85 -10.48 -3.33
C TRP A 108 -5.34 -9.85 -2.04
N HIS A 109 -5.24 -8.53 -2.03
CA HIS A 109 -4.76 -7.82 -0.84
C HIS A 109 -5.41 -6.44 -0.71
N GLN A 110 -5.53 -6.01 0.54
CA GLN A 110 -6.00 -4.68 0.92
C GLN A 110 -5.51 -4.34 2.32
N PHE A 111 -5.19 -3.07 2.56
CA PHE A 111 -4.85 -2.53 3.88
C PHE A 111 -5.91 -1.56 4.36
N ARG A 112 -6.26 -1.64 5.65
CA ARG A 112 -7.23 -0.75 6.30
C ARG A 112 -6.64 -0.17 7.57
N ALA A 113 -6.73 1.14 7.73
CA ALA A 113 -6.40 1.81 8.99
C ALA A 113 -7.55 1.66 9.99
N THR A 114 -7.22 1.67 11.29
CA THR A 114 -8.24 1.82 12.34
C THR A 114 -8.89 3.21 12.24
N SER A 115 -10.01 3.41 12.88
CA SER A 115 -10.70 4.71 12.89
C SER A 115 -9.97 5.79 13.70
N GLY A 116 -9.07 5.40 14.60
CA GLY A 116 -8.43 6.31 15.57
C GLY A 116 -7.08 6.86 15.15
N GLU A 117 -6.39 6.22 14.19
CA GLU A 117 -5.05 6.61 13.77
C GLU A 117 -4.76 6.25 12.32
N PRO A 118 -3.83 6.95 11.66
CA PRO A 118 -3.40 6.58 10.32
C PRO A 118 -2.58 5.29 10.34
N LEU A 119 -2.61 4.55 9.23
CA LEU A 119 -1.74 3.41 8.97
C LEU A 119 -0.71 3.81 7.93
N GLY A 120 0.56 3.88 8.33
CA GLY A 120 1.67 4.20 7.45
C GLY A 120 2.58 2.99 7.24
N PHE A 121 3.00 2.74 6.00
CA PHE A 121 3.85 1.61 5.69
C PHE A 121 4.82 1.88 4.55
N LEU A 122 6.00 1.28 4.66
CA LEU A 122 6.96 1.17 3.58
C LEU A 122 6.57 0.02 2.66
N CYS A 123 6.67 0.24 1.36
CA CYS A 123 6.42 -0.78 0.35
C CYS A 123 7.62 -0.85 -0.58
N MET A 124 8.26 -2.01 -0.66
CA MET A 124 9.27 -2.32 -1.65
C MET A 124 8.64 -3.14 -2.77
N VAL A 125 8.83 -2.69 -4.01
CA VAL A 125 8.18 -3.24 -5.18
C VAL A 125 9.07 -3.08 -6.43
N ASN A 126 8.86 -3.91 -7.44
CA ASN A 126 9.55 -3.76 -8.73
C ASN A 126 9.26 -2.40 -9.37
N ALA A 127 10.26 -1.84 -10.04
CA ALA A 127 10.09 -0.60 -10.83
C ALA A 127 9.15 -0.82 -12.02
N THR A 128 9.29 -1.96 -12.71
CA THR A 128 8.36 -2.38 -13.77
C THR A 128 7.24 -3.22 -13.16
N ARG A 129 6.00 -2.78 -13.36
CA ARG A 129 4.82 -3.39 -12.75
C ARG A 129 3.72 -3.63 -13.78
N ASP A 130 3.01 -4.73 -13.63
CA ASP A 130 1.77 -4.98 -14.35
C ASP A 130 0.63 -4.13 -13.81
N LYS A 131 -0.41 -3.97 -14.62
CA LYS A 131 -1.63 -3.27 -14.18
C LYS A 131 -2.37 -4.13 -13.17
N PRO A 132 -2.75 -3.58 -12.00
CA PRO A 132 -3.55 -4.31 -11.03
C PRO A 132 -4.89 -4.76 -11.58
N GLU A 133 -5.29 -5.97 -11.21
CA GLU A 133 -6.63 -6.50 -11.45
C GLU A 133 -7.54 -6.15 -10.27
N LEU A 134 -8.75 -5.69 -10.60
CA LEU A 134 -9.81 -5.47 -9.63
C LEU A 134 -10.72 -6.71 -9.56
N PRO A 135 -11.33 -7.01 -8.40
CA PRO A 135 -12.20 -8.15 -8.26
C PRO A 135 -13.49 -7.97 -9.09
N SER A 136 -13.88 -9.03 -9.78
CA SER A 136 -15.21 -9.15 -10.36
C SER A 136 -16.26 -9.41 -9.27
N ALA A 137 -17.54 -9.34 -9.63
CA ALA A 137 -18.62 -9.73 -8.70
C ALA A 137 -18.48 -11.19 -8.23
N GLU A 138 -17.99 -12.08 -9.10
CA GLU A 138 -17.73 -13.48 -8.75
C GLU A 138 -16.54 -13.61 -7.78
N ASP A 139 -15.47 -12.85 -7.98
CA ASP A 139 -14.32 -12.83 -7.07
C ASP A 139 -14.73 -12.35 -5.67
N LEU A 140 -15.52 -11.27 -5.60
CA LEU A 140 -16.04 -10.76 -4.34
C LEU A 140 -16.93 -11.81 -3.65
N ALA A 141 -17.82 -12.43 -4.38
CA ALA A 141 -18.70 -13.48 -3.83
C ALA A 141 -17.89 -14.68 -3.29
N LYS A 142 -16.77 -15.03 -3.96
CA LYS A 142 -15.87 -16.08 -3.46
C LYS A 142 -15.14 -15.67 -2.17
N LEU A 143 -14.63 -14.44 -2.13
CA LEU A 143 -13.95 -13.90 -0.96
C LEU A 143 -14.89 -13.80 0.24
N GLU A 144 -16.10 -13.33 0.03
CA GLU A 144 -17.11 -13.12 1.09
C GLU A 144 -17.74 -14.43 1.64
N ARG A 145 -17.41 -15.59 1.09
CA ARG A 145 -17.76 -16.89 1.71
C ARG A 145 -17.08 -17.09 3.06
N ASP A 146 -15.94 -16.49 3.27
CA ASP A 146 -15.28 -16.42 4.56
C ASP A 146 -15.84 -15.23 5.35
N ALA A 147 -16.45 -15.51 6.51
CA ALA A 147 -17.11 -14.49 7.32
C ALA A 147 -16.15 -13.40 7.81
N LYS A 148 -14.88 -13.74 8.08
CA LYS A 148 -13.87 -12.79 8.51
C LYS A 148 -13.46 -11.86 7.38
N ILE A 149 -13.30 -12.39 6.18
CA ILE A 149 -13.03 -11.60 4.98
C ILE A 149 -14.23 -10.69 4.68
N ALA A 150 -15.45 -11.20 4.73
CA ALA A 150 -16.66 -10.41 4.51
C ALA A 150 -16.74 -9.23 5.49
N ALA A 151 -16.52 -9.47 6.78
CA ALA A 151 -16.48 -8.41 7.79
C ALA A 151 -15.39 -7.37 7.48
N PHE A 152 -14.19 -7.82 7.12
CA PHE A 152 -13.10 -6.93 6.73
C PHE A 152 -13.48 -6.06 5.52
N LEU A 153 -14.02 -6.64 4.46
CA LEU A 153 -14.40 -5.91 3.24
C LEU A 153 -15.53 -4.91 3.47
N ARG A 154 -16.44 -5.19 4.39
CA ARG A 154 -17.57 -4.32 4.77
C ARG A 154 -17.22 -3.32 5.86
N ASN A 155 -15.97 -3.34 6.35
CA ASN A 155 -15.52 -2.51 7.47
C ASN A 155 -16.34 -2.75 8.75
N GLU A 156 -16.72 -3.98 8.98
CA GLU A 156 -17.40 -4.44 10.19
C GLU A 156 -16.36 -4.89 11.24
N PRO A 157 -16.74 -5.01 12.53
CA PRO A 157 -15.85 -5.55 13.55
C PRO A 157 -15.37 -6.97 13.18
N ILE A 158 -14.08 -7.21 13.31
CA ILE A 158 -13.46 -8.50 13.04
C ILE A 158 -13.35 -9.26 14.36
N ALA A 159 -14.04 -10.39 14.44
CA ALA A 159 -13.96 -11.28 15.57
C ALA A 159 -12.64 -12.07 15.62
#